data_9c066121051dcd6fa0433aebd31b0a66
#
_entry.id   9c066121051dcd6fa0433aebd31b0a66
#
_cell.length_a   1.000
_cell.length_b   1.000
_cell.length_c   1.000
_cell.angle_alpha   90.00
_cell.angle_beta   90.00
_cell.angle_gamma   90.00
#
_symmetry.space_group_name_H-M   'P 1'
#
loop_
_entity.id
_entity.type
_entity.pdbx_description
1 polymer ?
#
loop_
_entity_poly.entity_id
_entity_poly.type
_entity_poly.pdbx_seq_one_letter_code
_entity_poly.pdbx_strand_id
1 'polypeptide(L)'
;MIRSLFFSSTFVRTTFTSFTPRFTPIPVLRCPGIGVGNSASFCSKSFSVSAKSTFFMEQAPTADEVQQVELLDATEDNHGGVIVEMDKPMDCEIFAPILRASIAHWKKQGKKGVWIKLPIELAHLVEAIVKERFWYHHAEPKYLMLVYWIPEGAHTLPVNATHRVGIGAFVLNDKKEGTAETIRPGNSHVLVVQEKSGMFRGTGVWKFPTGVVDEGEDICKAAEREVREETGIDTEFVEVLAFRQTHQAFFGKSDLFFVCMLKPLTSEISKQELEIEDAQWMKLEDYTAQPLIQKHEVLKYINNICVTKIEKQYSGFSPVLTSTAFSSKRNFLYLNEYDLNRR
;
A
#
# COMPACT_ATOMS: atom_id res chain seq x y z
N MET A 1 -11.34 1.93 -12.18
CA MET A 1 -12.38 2.77 -11.55
C MET A 1 -11.90 3.42 -10.24
N ILE A 2 -10.68 3.90 -10.10
CA ILE A 2 -10.18 4.72 -8.96
C ILE A 2 -8.82 5.31 -9.38
N ARG A 3 -8.81 6.33 -10.23
CA ARG A 3 -7.58 7.02 -10.65
C ARG A 3 -7.59 8.53 -10.44
N SER A 4 -8.69 9.10 -9.91
CA SER A 4 -8.75 10.53 -9.61
C SER A 4 -8.29 10.82 -8.19
N LEU A 5 -6.97 11.05 -8.01
CA LEU A 5 -6.34 11.26 -6.69
C LEU A 5 -6.05 12.74 -6.36
N PHE A 6 -6.52 13.69 -7.17
CA PHE A 6 -6.04 15.06 -7.00
C PHE A 6 -6.61 15.84 -5.82
N PHE A 7 -7.77 15.51 -5.27
CA PHE A 7 -8.38 16.26 -4.17
C PHE A 7 -9.35 15.42 -3.33
N SER A 8 -8.86 14.76 -2.31
CA SER A 8 -9.69 14.38 -1.17
C SER A 8 -9.21 15.16 0.06
N SER A 9 -9.56 16.43 0.15
CA SER A 9 -9.60 17.14 1.42
C SER A 9 -10.99 17.71 1.61
N THR A 10 -11.82 16.94 2.26
CA THR A 10 -13.04 17.45 2.88
C THR A 10 -12.59 18.41 3.99
N PHE A 11 -12.67 19.71 3.72
CA PHE A 11 -12.58 20.75 4.76
C PHE A 11 -13.82 20.63 5.65
N VAL A 12 -13.76 19.79 6.66
CA VAL A 12 -14.63 19.92 7.82
C VAL A 12 -14.03 21.04 8.67
N ARG A 13 -14.66 22.21 8.66
CA ARG A 13 -14.43 23.25 9.66
C ARG A 13 -14.83 22.68 11.01
N THR A 14 -13.90 22.11 11.73
CA THR A 14 -14.05 21.85 13.15
C THR A 14 -13.53 23.08 13.89
N THR A 15 -14.47 23.86 14.42
CA THR A 15 -14.19 24.82 15.48
C THR A 15 -13.60 24.06 16.66
N PHE A 16 -12.34 24.35 16.98
CA PHE A 16 -11.70 23.86 18.18
C PHE A 16 -12.37 24.47 19.41
N THR A 17 -13.27 23.73 20.04
CA THR A 17 -13.58 23.89 21.45
C THR A 17 -12.76 22.85 22.20
N SER A 18 -11.92 23.34 23.10
CA SER A 18 -11.09 22.56 24.01
C SER A 18 -11.96 21.64 24.87
N PHE A 19 -11.95 20.35 24.57
CA PHE A 19 -12.52 19.31 25.44
C PHE A 19 -11.40 18.52 26.07
N THR A 20 -11.19 18.72 27.36
CA THR A 20 -10.44 17.82 28.23
C THR A 20 -11.28 16.55 28.45
N PRO A 21 -10.77 15.35 28.18
CA PRO A 21 -11.53 14.12 28.48
C PRO A 21 -11.54 13.88 30.00
N ARG A 22 -12.70 14.04 30.61
CA ARG A 22 -12.97 13.46 31.93
C ARG A 22 -13.29 11.97 31.74
N PHE A 23 -12.43 11.12 32.22
CA PHE A 23 -12.71 9.69 32.38
C PHE A 23 -13.80 9.51 33.46
N THR A 24 -14.96 9.03 33.07
CA THR A 24 -15.95 8.44 33.99
C THR A 24 -15.79 6.93 33.98
N PRO A 25 -15.72 6.27 35.13
CA PRO A 25 -15.61 4.80 35.19
C PRO A 25 -16.95 4.16 34.84
N ILE A 26 -16.88 3.09 34.06
CA ILE A 26 -18.00 2.24 33.68
C ILE A 26 -18.48 1.48 34.92
N PRO A 27 -19.79 1.45 35.25
CA PRO A 27 -20.27 0.71 36.39
C PRO A 27 -20.25 -0.80 36.13
N VAL A 28 -19.61 -1.53 37.03
CA VAL A 28 -19.63 -2.99 37.10
C VAL A 28 -21.03 -3.44 37.48
N LEU A 29 -21.71 -4.12 36.59
CA LEU A 29 -22.99 -4.82 36.92
C LEU A 29 -22.71 -6.03 37.83
N ARG A 30 -23.12 -5.91 39.09
CA ARG A 30 -23.18 -7.01 40.02
C ARG A 30 -24.43 -7.88 39.70
N CYS A 31 -24.21 -9.18 39.44
CA CYS A 31 -25.28 -10.16 39.46
C CYS A 31 -25.71 -10.45 40.91
N PRO A 32 -27.01 -10.62 41.19
CA PRO A 32 -27.49 -10.90 42.54
C PRO A 32 -27.24 -12.37 42.91
N GLY A 33 -26.74 -12.55 44.13
CA GLY A 33 -26.53 -13.86 44.76
C GLY A 33 -27.84 -14.53 45.08
N ILE A 34 -27.87 -15.85 44.90
CA ILE A 34 -28.94 -16.72 45.42
C ILE A 34 -28.34 -17.56 46.53
N GLY A 35 -29.11 -17.59 47.63
CA GLY A 35 -28.74 -17.99 48.95
C GLY A 35 -28.47 -19.48 49.15
N VAL A 36 -27.78 -19.67 50.24
CA VAL A 36 -27.47 -20.92 50.92
C VAL A 36 -28.74 -21.57 51.47
N GLY A 37 -28.94 -22.85 51.20
CA GLY A 37 -29.95 -23.70 51.85
C GLY A 37 -29.34 -25.06 52.14
N ASN A 38 -29.36 -25.42 53.41
CA ASN A 38 -28.79 -26.59 54.05
C ASN A 38 -29.54 -27.91 53.81
N SER A 39 -28.77 -28.98 53.93
CA SER A 39 -29.05 -30.29 54.62
C SER A 39 -30.02 -31.30 54.01
N ALA A 40 -29.51 -32.48 53.80
CA ALA A 40 -29.90 -33.81 54.38
C ALA A 40 -29.41 -34.91 53.46
N SER A 41 -28.43 -35.70 53.77
CA SER A 41 -28.47 -36.92 54.55
C SER A 41 -29.13 -38.17 53.87
N PHE A 42 -28.29 -39.21 53.78
CA PHE A 42 -28.62 -40.66 53.68
C PHE A 42 -29.09 -41.26 52.36
N CYS A 43 -28.28 -42.11 51.73
CA CYS A 43 -28.45 -43.54 51.77
C CYS A 43 -27.33 -44.33 51.08
N SER A 44 -26.60 -45.07 51.84
CA SER A 44 -25.70 -46.15 51.43
C SER A 44 -26.48 -47.36 50.93
N LYS A 45 -26.16 -47.89 49.76
CA LYS A 45 -26.37 -49.29 49.41
C LYS A 45 -25.14 -49.86 48.78
N SER A 46 -24.47 -50.67 49.54
CA SER A 46 -23.39 -51.57 49.11
C SER A 46 -23.99 -52.71 48.27
N PHE A 47 -23.40 -52.91 47.08
CA PHE A 47 -23.52 -54.21 46.41
C PHE A 47 -22.10 -54.73 46.17
N SER A 48 -21.78 -55.80 46.92
CA SER A 48 -20.60 -56.60 46.65
C SER A 48 -20.91 -57.59 45.52
N VAL A 49 -20.14 -57.55 44.46
CA VAL A 49 -20.00 -58.64 43.50
C VAL A 49 -18.52 -59.00 43.34
N SER A 50 -18.27 -60.19 43.85
CA SER A 50 -16.98 -60.87 43.67
C SER A 50 -16.78 -61.22 42.19
N ALA A 51 -15.72 -60.81 41.55
CA ALA A 51 -15.28 -61.36 40.29
C ALA A 51 -13.75 -61.44 40.25
N LYS A 52 -13.33 -62.60 39.89
CA LYS A 52 -12.01 -63.19 39.86
C LYS A 52 -11.00 -62.31 39.15
N SER A 53 -9.87 -62.07 39.83
CA SER A 53 -8.60 -61.56 39.32
C SER A 53 -8.06 -62.50 38.21
N THR A 54 -8.01 -61.95 37.00
CA THR A 54 -7.08 -62.42 35.97
C THR A 54 -6.09 -61.27 35.75
N PHE A 55 -4.86 -61.48 36.24
CA PHE A 55 -3.72 -60.62 35.98
C PHE A 55 -3.38 -60.71 34.48
N PHE A 56 -3.75 -59.68 33.71
CA PHE A 56 -3.04 -59.37 32.49
C PHE A 56 -1.96 -58.37 32.87
N MET A 57 -0.67 -58.79 32.72
CA MET A 57 0.42 -57.87 32.69
C MET A 57 0.26 -56.99 31.46
N GLU A 58 -0.19 -55.77 31.68
CA GLU A 58 -0.13 -54.72 30.71
C GLU A 58 1.34 -54.34 30.58
N GLN A 59 1.94 -54.74 29.46
CA GLN A 59 3.25 -54.31 29.07
C GLN A 59 3.22 -52.79 28.94
N ALA A 60 4.08 -52.10 29.68
CA ALA A 60 4.32 -50.69 29.51
C ALA A 60 4.67 -50.40 28.02
N PRO A 61 4.09 -49.39 27.42
CA PRO A 61 4.45 -49.03 26.04
C PRO A 61 5.94 -48.68 25.97
N THR A 62 6.65 -49.41 25.16
CA THR A 62 8.05 -49.11 24.82
C THR A 62 8.13 -47.71 24.29
N ALA A 63 8.94 -46.86 24.95
CA ALA A 63 9.32 -45.54 24.49
C ALA A 63 10.18 -45.70 23.21
N ASP A 64 9.53 -45.57 22.04
CA ASP A 64 10.21 -45.24 20.75
C ASP A 64 9.15 -45.20 19.60
N GLU A 65 8.04 -44.50 19.78
CA GLU A 65 7.37 -43.86 18.67
C GLU A 65 7.51 -42.35 18.86
N VAL A 66 8.67 -41.83 18.49
CA VAL A 66 8.82 -40.41 18.17
C VAL A 66 7.96 -40.19 16.91
N GLN A 67 6.68 -39.84 17.10
CA GLN A 67 5.87 -39.30 16.01
C GLN A 67 6.67 -38.15 15.41
N GLN A 68 7.19 -38.34 14.21
CA GLN A 68 7.76 -37.24 13.43
C GLN A 68 6.64 -36.23 13.22
N VAL A 69 6.65 -35.19 14.02
CA VAL A 69 5.68 -34.10 13.87
C VAL A 69 6.05 -33.39 12.56
N GLU A 70 5.18 -33.52 11.57
CA GLU A 70 5.32 -32.79 10.32
C GLU A 70 5.38 -31.30 10.60
N LEU A 71 6.31 -30.59 9.98
CA LEU A 71 6.46 -29.14 10.09
C LEU A 71 6.17 -28.50 8.75
N LEU A 72 5.74 -27.22 8.78
CA LEU A 72 5.59 -26.44 7.56
C LEU A 72 6.96 -26.15 6.94
N ASP A 73 7.03 -26.30 5.64
CA ASP A 73 8.20 -25.89 4.87
C ASP A 73 8.34 -24.35 4.95
N ALA A 74 9.52 -23.88 5.28
CA ALA A 74 9.77 -22.44 5.41
C ALA A 74 11.18 -22.08 4.95
N THR A 75 11.31 -20.91 4.37
CA THR A 75 12.60 -20.28 4.03
C THR A 75 12.96 -19.25 5.09
N GLU A 76 14.27 -19.08 5.34
CA GLU A 76 14.73 -18.06 6.29
C GLU A 76 14.89 -16.71 5.61
N ASP A 77 14.47 -15.64 6.31
CA ASP A 77 14.76 -14.28 5.90
C ASP A 77 16.11 -13.78 6.47
N ASN A 78 16.61 -12.67 5.96
CA ASN A 78 17.88 -12.07 6.40
C ASN A 78 17.80 -11.39 7.79
N HIS A 79 16.65 -11.42 8.47
CA HIS A 79 16.39 -10.72 9.73
C HIS A 79 16.11 -11.69 10.89
N GLY A 80 16.30 -12.98 10.67
CA GLY A 80 16.05 -14.04 11.65
C GLY A 80 14.59 -14.45 11.75
N GLY A 81 13.81 -14.17 10.71
CA GLY A 81 12.45 -14.67 10.54
C GLY A 81 12.37 -15.86 9.59
N VAL A 82 11.18 -16.39 9.41
CA VAL A 82 10.86 -17.48 8.48
C VAL A 82 9.65 -17.11 7.63
N ILE A 83 9.66 -17.56 6.39
CA ILE A 83 8.60 -17.34 5.40
C ILE A 83 8.06 -18.69 4.97
N VAL A 84 6.76 -18.91 5.21
CA VAL A 84 6.01 -20.07 4.74
C VAL A 84 5.24 -19.67 3.49
N GLU A 85 5.56 -20.28 2.37
CA GLU A 85 4.76 -20.17 1.15
C GLU A 85 3.85 -21.40 1.05
N MET A 86 2.54 -21.19 1.26
CA MET A 86 1.57 -22.27 1.19
C MET A 86 1.29 -22.60 -0.27
N ASP A 87 1.70 -23.78 -0.71
CA ASP A 87 1.54 -24.26 -2.11
C ASP A 87 0.60 -25.47 -2.25
N LYS A 88 0.27 -26.13 -1.13
CA LYS A 88 -0.53 -27.35 -1.12
C LYS A 88 -1.85 -27.17 -0.39
N PRO A 89 -2.96 -27.69 -0.93
CA PRO A 89 -4.22 -27.77 -0.21
C PRO A 89 -4.07 -28.55 1.11
N MET A 90 -4.66 -28.04 2.19
CA MET A 90 -4.63 -28.66 3.50
C MET A 90 -5.91 -28.33 4.25
N ASP A 91 -6.47 -29.30 4.98
CA ASP A 91 -7.60 -29.06 5.86
C ASP A 91 -7.20 -28.34 7.13
N CYS A 92 -8.10 -27.50 7.68
CA CYS A 92 -7.88 -26.74 8.90
C CYS A 92 -7.50 -27.64 10.10
N GLU A 93 -8.11 -28.83 10.21
CA GLU A 93 -7.86 -29.78 11.32
C GLU A 93 -6.45 -30.36 11.26
N ILE A 94 -5.90 -30.55 10.08
CA ILE A 94 -4.53 -30.99 9.86
C ILE A 94 -3.54 -29.82 9.99
N PHE A 95 -3.88 -28.69 9.39
CA PHE A 95 -3.03 -27.51 9.34
C PHE A 95 -2.72 -26.91 10.71
N ALA A 96 -3.74 -26.74 11.58
CA ALA A 96 -3.56 -26.07 12.85
C ALA A 96 -2.56 -26.75 13.81
N PRO A 97 -2.55 -28.08 13.98
CA PRO A 97 -1.53 -28.77 14.73
C PRO A 97 -0.11 -28.61 14.15
N ILE A 98 0.02 -28.72 12.84
CA ILE A 98 1.31 -28.56 12.13
C ILE A 98 1.83 -27.13 12.34
N LEU A 99 0.98 -26.10 12.19
CA LEU A 99 1.36 -24.71 12.42
C LEU A 99 1.86 -24.49 13.85
N ARG A 100 1.15 -25.01 14.86
CA ARG A 100 1.59 -24.90 16.27
C ARG A 100 2.93 -25.57 16.51
N ALA A 101 3.14 -26.76 15.95
CA ALA A 101 4.38 -27.49 16.06
C ALA A 101 5.54 -26.72 15.39
N SER A 102 5.29 -26.15 14.21
CA SER A 102 6.23 -25.32 13.48
C SER A 102 6.62 -24.07 14.27
N ILE A 103 5.65 -23.35 14.84
CA ILE A 103 5.91 -22.18 15.70
C ILE A 103 6.76 -22.57 16.90
N ALA A 104 6.44 -23.68 17.58
CA ALA A 104 7.21 -24.16 18.72
C ALA A 104 8.65 -24.53 18.32
N HIS A 105 8.83 -25.13 17.15
CA HIS A 105 10.14 -25.45 16.58
C HIS A 105 10.95 -24.18 16.30
N TRP A 106 10.38 -23.21 15.59
CA TRP A 106 11.03 -21.94 15.27
C TRP A 106 11.37 -21.12 16.52
N LYS A 107 10.49 -21.16 17.53
CA LYS A 107 10.77 -20.54 18.84
C LYS A 107 12.02 -21.14 19.49
N LYS A 108 12.19 -22.46 19.46
CA LYS A 108 13.40 -23.13 19.96
C LYS A 108 14.67 -22.76 19.18
N GLN A 109 14.52 -22.47 17.89
CA GLN A 109 15.62 -22.01 17.04
C GLN A 109 15.93 -20.51 17.21
N GLY A 110 15.19 -19.77 18.05
CA GLY A 110 15.39 -18.34 18.26
C GLY A 110 14.91 -17.47 17.08
N LYS A 111 14.04 -18.01 16.22
CA LYS A 111 13.43 -17.22 15.14
C LYS A 111 12.53 -16.13 15.70
N LYS A 112 12.35 -15.05 14.92
CA LYS A 112 11.62 -13.86 15.38
C LYS A 112 10.27 -13.70 14.69
N GLY A 113 10.25 -13.35 13.43
CA GLY A 113 9.02 -13.18 12.64
C GLY A 113 8.66 -14.46 11.90
N VAL A 114 7.38 -14.81 11.90
CA VAL A 114 6.85 -15.89 11.06
C VAL A 114 5.87 -15.27 10.07
N TRP A 115 6.17 -15.39 8.79
CA TRP A 115 5.36 -14.89 7.70
C TRP A 115 4.66 -16.05 7.01
N ILE A 116 3.36 -15.94 6.80
CA ILE A 116 2.59 -16.90 6.00
C ILE A 116 2.02 -16.20 4.79
N LYS A 117 2.50 -16.59 3.61
CA LYS A 117 1.93 -16.17 2.32
C LYS A 117 0.88 -17.18 1.94
N LEU A 118 -0.37 -16.81 2.20
CA LEU A 118 -1.53 -17.67 2.03
C LEU A 118 -2.22 -17.37 0.70
N PRO A 119 -2.19 -18.30 -0.29
CA PRO A 119 -2.91 -18.13 -1.54
C PRO A 119 -4.41 -17.97 -1.33
N ILE A 120 -5.09 -17.29 -2.26
CA ILE A 120 -6.54 -17.05 -2.19
C ILE A 120 -7.35 -18.36 -2.19
N GLU A 121 -6.84 -19.40 -2.82
CA GLU A 121 -7.44 -20.74 -2.86
C GLU A 121 -7.48 -21.42 -1.49
N LEU A 122 -6.60 -21.00 -0.58
CA LEU A 122 -6.51 -21.50 0.80
C LEU A 122 -7.11 -20.54 1.84
N ALA A 123 -7.97 -19.61 1.41
CA ALA A 123 -8.58 -18.60 2.29
C ALA A 123 -9.34 -19.22 3.48
N HIS A 124 -9.81 -20.47 3.39
CA HIS A 124 -10.45 -21.21 4.49
C HIS A 124 -9.51 -21.45 5.69
N LEU A 125 -8.18 -21.37 5.52
CA LEU A 125 -7.20 -21.50 6.60
C LEU A 125 -7.01 -20.22 7.42
N VAL A 126 -7.54 -19.08 6.98
CA VAL A 126 -7.35 -17.77 7.65
C VAL A 126 -7.78 -17.84 9.12
N GLU A 127 -8.92 -18.42 9.41
CA GLU A 127 -9.42 -18.54 10.80
C GLU A 127 -8.45 -19.32 11.69
N ALA A 128 -7.93 -20.44 11.19
CA ALA A 128 -6.97 -21.27 11.91
C ALA A 128 -5.66 -20.50 12.19
N ILE A 129 -5.15 -19.76 11.21
CA ILE A 129 -3.94 -18.95 11.34
C ILE A 129 -4.14 -17.82 12.36
N VAL A 130 -5.26 -17.11 12.31
CA VAL A 130 -5.56 -16.01 13.25
C VAL A 130 -5.76 -16.53 14.68
N LYS A 131 -6.32 -17.73 14.89
CA LYS A 131 -6.41 -18.38 16.20
C LYS A 131 -5.03 -18.65 16.82
N GLU A 132 -4.01 -18.84 16.00
CA GLU A 132 -2.61 -18.98 16.44
C GLU A 132 -1.90 -17.61 16.60
N ARG A 133 -2.67 -16.51 16.75
CA ARG A 133 -2.22 -15.13 17.02
C ARG A 133 -1.50 -14.43 15.88
N PHE A 134 -1.64 -14.90 14.63
CA PHE A 134 -1.23 -14.15 13.48
C PHE A 134 -2.17 -12.98 13.24
N TRP A 135 -1.64 -11.89 12.67
CA TRP A 135 -2.43 -10.76 12.19
C TRP A 135 -2.16 -10.50 10.71
N TYR A 136 -3.08 -9.78 10.07
CA TYR A 136 -2.95 -9.41 8.68
C TYR A 136 -1.86 -8.35 8.50
N HIS A 137 -0.90 -8.62 7.61
CA HIS A 137 0.09 -7.61 7.23
C HIS A 137 -0.36 -6.86 5.98
N HIS A 138 -0.64 -7.56 4.88
CA HIS A 138 -1.19 -6.99 3.65
C HIS A 138 -1.91 -8.06 2.84
N ALA A 139 -2.72 -7.60 1.88
CA ALA A 139 -3.39 -8.48 0.92
C ALA A 139 -3.06 -8.03 -0.50
N GLU A 140 -2.78 -9.01 -1.35
CA GLU A 140 -2.63 -8.86 -2.77
C GLU A 140 -3.72 -9.65 -3.50
N PRO A 141 -3.96 -9.44 -4.81
CA PRO A 141 -5.05 -10.12 -5.52
C PRO A 141 -5.04 -11.64 -5.43
N LYS A 142 -3.86 -12.24 -5.24
CA LYS A 142 -3.69 -13.70 -5.22
C LYS A 142 -3.33 -14.29 -3.86
N TYR A 143 -3.01 -13.48 -2.87
CA TYR A 143 -2.63 -13.99 -1.55
C TYR A 143 -2.90 -12.99 -0.42
N LEU A 144 -2.99 -13.51 0.80
CA LEU A 144 -2.97 -12.76 2.04
C LEU A 144 -1.65 -13.04 2.76
N MET A 145 -0.93 -11.98 3.13
CA MET A 145 0.24 -12.10 3.99
C MET A 145 -0.17 -11.93 5.45
N LEU A 146 0.04 -12.97 6.24
CA LEU A 146 -0.15 -12.95 7.69
C LEU A 146 1.21 -13.02 8.38
N VAL A 147 1.30 -12.46 9.59
CA VAL A 147 2.56 -12.43 10.33
C VAL A 147 2.33 -12.68 11.81
N TYR A 148 3.29 -13.33 12.44
CA TYR A 148 3.37 -13.55 13.88
C TYR A 148 4.76 -13.19 14.40
N TRP A 149 4.83 -12.54 15.56
CA TRP A 149 6.07 -12.18 16.23
C TRP A 149 6.27 -13.08 17.45
N ILE A 150 7.32 -13.91 17.42
CA ILE A 150 7.61 -14.92 18.47
C ILE A 150 8.13 -14.29 19.77
N PRO A 151 9.10 -13.33 19.75
CA PRO A 151 9.64 -12.76 20.97
C PRO A 151 8.60 -11.99 21.78
N GLU A 152 8.81 -11.92 23.08
CA GLU A 152 7.99 -11.08 23.96
C GLU A 152 8.33 -9.58 23.77
N GLY A 153 7.31 -8.72 23.85
CA GLY A 153 7.46 -7.27 23.74
C GLY A 153 7.17 -6.71 22.36
N ALA A 154 7.70 -5.51 22.09
CA ALA A 154 7.46 -4.80 20.84
C ALA A 154 8.18 -5.48 19.66
N HIS A 155 7.48 -5.56 18.52
CA HIS A 155 8.06 -6.12 17.30
C HIS A 155 8.80 -5.05 16.48
N THR A 156 9.75 -5.50 15.68
CA THR A 156 10.49 -4.69 14.70
C THR A 156 10.12 -5.02 13.26
N LEU A 157 8.98 -5.66 13.06
CA LEU A 157 8.46 -5.98 11.73
C LEU A 157 8.18 -4.70 10.95
N PRO A 158 8.50 -4.64 9.66
CA PRO A 158 8.14 -3.50 8.83
C PRO A 158 6.62 -3.34 8.80
N VAL A 159 6.16 -2.10 8.72
CA VAL A 159 4.75 -1.83 8.46
C VAL A 159 4.45 -2.04 6.97
N ASN A 160 3.19 -2.38 6.67
CA ASN A 160 2.74 -2.37 5.27
C ASN A 160 2.95 -1.00 4.63
N ALA A 161 3.12 -0.96 3.31
CA ALA A 161 3.31 0.27 2.54
C ALA A 161 2.32 1.36 2.99
N THR A 162 2.86 2.52 3.36
CA THR A 162 2.12 3.63 3.96
C THR A 162 1.71 4.67 2.93
N HIS A 163 2.36 4.67 1.76
CA HIS A 163 2.17 5.64 0.71
C HIS A 163 1.76 4.98 -0.60
N ARG A 164 0.91 5.66 -1.34
CA ARG A 164 0.74 5.48 -2.76
C ARG A 164 1.59 6.50 -3.48
N VAL A 165 2.04 6.16 -4.69
CA VAL A 165 2.81 7.05 -5.54
C VAL A 165 1.97 7.36 -6.76
N GLY A 166 1.80 8.66 -7.04
CA GLY A 166 1.09 9.14 -8.22
C GLY A 166 1.93 10.13 -9.00
N ILE A 167 1.57 10.32 -10.25
CA ILE A 167 2.19 11.29 -11.16
C ILE A 167 1.17 12.24 -11.76
N GLY A 168 1.62 13.44 -12.07
CA GLY A 168 0.95 14.38 -12.96
C GLY A 168 1.92 14.83 -14.03
N ALA A 169 1.52 14.71 -15.28
CA ALA A 169 2.37 14.90 -16.44
C ALA A 169 2.19 16.28 -17.06
N PHE A 170 3.14 17.18 -16.84
CA PHE A 170 3.26 18.45 -17.54
C PHE A 170 3.93 18.20 -18.90
N VAL A 171 3.14 17.99 -19.94
CA VAL A 171 3.62 17.76 -21.30
C VAL A 171 3.60 19.07 -22.06
N LEU A 172 4.80 19.60 -22.37
CA LEU A 172 4.97 20.89 -23.04
C LEU A 172 5.25 20.71 -24.52
N ASN A 173 4.42 21.28 -25.38
CA ASN A 173 4.62 21.33 -26.82
C ASN A 173 5.14 22.71 -27.23
N ASP A 174 6.44 22.78 -27.49
CA ASP A 174 7.13 24.00 -27.93
C ASP A 174 7.32 24.02 -29.45
N LYS A 175 6.50 23.33 -30.24
CA LYS A 175 6.67 23.33 -31.69
C LYS A 175 6.64 24.76 -32.22
N LYS A 176 7.79 25.20 -32.66
CA LYS A 176 7.99 26.47 -33.35
C LYS A 176 7.25 26.46 -34.67
N GLU A 177 6.27 27.31 -34.85
CA GLU A 177 5.90 27.79 -36.17
C GLU A 177 7.00 28.79 -36.62
N GLY A 178 7.95 28.32 -37.41
CA GLY A 178 8.89 29.17 -38.16
C GLY A 178 10.03 29.82 -37.37
N THR A 179 11.27 29.44 -37.73
CA THR A 179 12.57 30.07 -37.37
C THR A 179 13.04 30.05 -35.91
N ALA A 180 14.33 29.80 -35.76
CA ALA A 180 15.06 29.53 -34.53
C ALA A 180 15.24 30.75 -33.61
N GLU A 181 14.20 31.28 -33.01
CA GLU A 181 14.33 32.30 -31.97
C GLU A 181 13.41 32.10 -30.80
N THR A 182 14.04 32.09 -29.63
CA THR A 182 13.54 32.28 -28.28
C THR A 182 12.10 31.75 -27.97
N ILE A 183 12.02 30.69 -27.17
CA ILE A 183 10.78 30.22 -26.52
C ILE A 183 10.15 31.45 -25.83
N ARG A 184 9.03 31.92 -26.34
CA ARG A 184 8.23 32.94 -25.68
C ARG A 184 7.10 32.20 -24.94
N PRO A 185 6.84 32.48 -23.66
CA PRO A 185 5.76 31.83 -22.89
C PRO A 185 4.39 31.87 -23.59
N GLY A 186 4.11 32.87 -24.41
CA GLY A 186 2.83 33.08 -25.08
C GLY A 186 2.46 32.11 -26.21
N ASN A 187 3.37 31.23 -26.66
CA ASN A 187 3.07 30.21 -27.70
C ASN A 187 3.19 28.78 -27.24
N SER A 188 3.44 28.55 -25.96
CA SER A 188 3.57 27.21 -25.41
C SER A 188 2.19 26.57 -25.18
N HIS A 189 2.03 25.33 -25.63
CA HIS A 189 0.83 24.54 -25.41
C HIS A 189 1.11 23.39 -24.46
N VAL A 190 0.17 23.12 -23.58
CA VAL A 190 0.24 21.99 -22.65
C VAL A 190 -0.87 20.97 -22.96
N LEU A 191 -0.56 19.71 -22.82
CA LEU A 191 -1.51 18.63 -22.94
C LEU A 191 -2.41 18.60 -21.71
N VAL A 192 -3.71 18.65 -21.93
CA VAL A 192 -4.70 18.65 -20.84
C VAL A 192 -5.85 17.72 -21.15
N VAL A 193 -6.44 17.20 -20.10
CA VAL A 193 -7.57 16.25 -20.17
C VAL A 193 -8.71 16.67 -19.28
N GLN A 194 -9.93 16.21 -19.62
CA GLN A 194 -11.11 16.21 -18.75
C GLN A 194 -11.48 14.76 -18.43
N GLU A 195 -11.82 14.48 -17.19
CA GLU A 195 -12.19 13.13 -16.74
C GLU A 195 -13.71 12.89 -16.82
N LYS A 196 -14.09 11.67 -17.24
CA LYS A 196 -15.49 11.19 -17.21
C LYS A 196 -15.98 10.84 -15.81
N SER A 197 -15.07 10.73 -14.84
CA SER A 197 -15.38 10.33 -13.46
C SER A 197 -14.63 11.22 -12.46
N GLY A 198 -14.94 11.07 -11.17
CA GLY A 198 -14.24 11.79 -10.10
C GLY A 198 -14.83 13.17 -9.80
N MET A 199 -14.06 13.97 -9.05
CA MET A 199 -14.51 15.26 -8.50
C MET A 199 -14.77 16.30 -9.58
N PHE A 200 -14.06 16.24 -10.69
CA PHE A 200 -14.15 17.25 -11.76
C PHE A 200 -15.07 16.86 -12.91
N ARG A 201 -15.76 15.72 -12.80
CA ARG A 201 -16.74 15.30 -13.81
C ARG A 201 -17.76 16.38 -14.10
N GLY A 202 -17.91 16.76 -15.38
CA GLY A 202 -18.90 17.71 -15.85
C GLY A 202 -18.67 19.16 -15.37
N THR A 203 -17.53 19.47 -14.77
CA THR A 203 -17.19 20.84 -14.32
C THR A 203 -16.50 21.67 -15.38
N GLY A 204 -16.10 21.08 -16.51
CA GLY A 204 -15.33 21.73 -17.56
C GLY A 204 -13.87 22.02 -17.18
N VAL A 205 -13.39 21.49 -16.06
CA VAL A 205 -12.00 21.70 -15.60
C VAL A 205 -11.04 20.87 -16.42
N TRP A 206 -10.01 21.52 -16.92
CA TRP A 206 -8.86 20.90 -17.59
C TRP A 206 -7.72 20.70 -16.61
N LYS A 207 -7.13 19.52 -16.62
CA LYS A 207 -5.99 19.15 -15.77
C LYS A 207 -4.89 18.47 -16.59
N PHE A 208 -3.69 18.37 -16.04
CA PHE A 208 -2.66 17.51 -16.61
C PHE A 208 -3.09 16.04 -16.56
N PRO A 209 -2.64 15.20 -17.50
CA PRO A 209 -2.75 13.75 -17.37
C PRO A 209 -2.17 13.27 -16.05
N THR A 210 -2.86 12.32 -15.41
CA THR A 210 -2.45 11.85 -14.06
C THR A 210 -2.71 10.36 -13.91
N GLY A 211 -1.86 9.71 -13.12
CA GLY A 211 -2.10 8.32 -12.79
C GLY A 211 -1.30 7.81 -11.60
N VAL A 212 -1.38 6.52 -11.37
CA VAL A 212 -0.70 5.82 -10.27
C VAL A 212 0.51 5.11 -10.82
N VAL A 213 1.61 5.14 -10.07
CA VAL A 213 2.79 4.33 -10.36
C VAL A 213 2.50 2.90 -9.93
N ASP A 214 2.64 1.95 -10.84
CA ASP A 214 2.40 0.53 -10.58
C ASP A 214 3.54 -0.10 -9.75
N GLU A 215 3.28 -1.25 -9.15
CA GLU A 215 4.29 -1.98 -8.39
C GLU A 215 5.50 -2.35 -9.29
N GLY A 216 6.69 -1.93 -8.89
CA GLY A 216 7.93 -2.19 -9.64
C GLY A 216 8.13 -1.29 -10.85
N GLU A 217 7.27 -0.29 -11.06
CA GLU A 217 7.39 0.69 -12.15
C GLU A 217 8.19 1.91 -11.71
N ASP A 218 9.04 2.43 -12.60
CA ASP A 218 9.75 3.69 -12.37
C ASP A 218 8.83 4.90 -12.61
N ILE A 219 9.00 5.97 -11.82
CA ILE A 219 8.21 7.21 -11.94
C ILE A 219 8.22 7.78 -13.36
N CYS A 220 9.38 7.76 -14.02
CA CYS A 220 9.52 8.24 -15.40
C CYS A 220 8.70 7.39 -16.38
N LYS A 221 8.66 6.08 -16.19
CA LYS A 221 7.89 5.16 -17.04
C LYS A 221 6.39 5.27 -16.79
N ALA A 222 6.00 5.41 -15.53
CA ALA A 222 4.60 5.68 -15.18
C ALA A 222 4.09 6.97 -15.85
N ALA A 223 4.89 8.04 -15.83
CA ALA A 223 4.51 9.31 -16.46
C ALA A 223 4.34 9.18 -17.98
N GLU A 224 5.26 8.49 -18.66
CA GLU A 224 5.16 8.21 -20.10
C GLU A 224 3.93 7.33 -20.42
N ARG A 225 3.71 6.27 -19.63
CA ARG A 225 2.59 5.33 -19.79
C ARG A 225 1.24 6.02 -19.63
N GLU A 226 1.03 6.76 -18.54
CA GLU A 226 -0.25 7.42 -18.26
C GLU A 226 -0.61 8.46 -19.35
N VAL A 227 0.35 9.23 -19.83
CA VAL A 227 0.10 10.15 -20.96
C VAL A 227 -0.33 9.39 -22.20
N ARG A 228 0.35 8.29 -22.52
CA ARG A 228 0.01 7.46 -23.66
C ARG A 228 -1.36 6.78 -23.52
N GLU A 229 -1.66 6.25 -22.32
CA GLU A 229 -2.94 5.60 -22.05
C GLU A 229 -4.11 6.58 -22.14
N GLU A 230 -3.98 7.78 -21.55
CA GLU A 230 -5.06 8.77 -21.52
C GLU A 230 -5.25 9.51 -22.87
N THR A 231 -4.17 9.75 -23.60
CA THR A 231 -4.18 10.68 -24.74
C THR A 231 -3.65 10.13 -26.07
N GLY A 232 -3.02 8.96 -26.07
CA GLY A 232 -2.36 8.39 -27.23
C GLY A 232 -1.03 9.06 -27.61
N ILE A 233 -0.59 10.08 -26.86
CA ILE A 233 0.65 10.82 -27.14
C ILE A 233 1.85 10.06 -26.60
N ASP A 234 2.80 9.75 -27.47
CA ASP A 234 4.12 9.26 -27.04
C ASP A 234 4.96 10.43 -26.54
N THR A 235 5.63 10.22 -25.41
CA THR A 235 6.42 11.24 -24.73
C THR A 235 7.77 10.73 -24.27
N GLU A 236 8.70 11.66 -24.07
CA GLU A 236 9.99 11.43 -23.44
C GLU A 236 10.01 12.17 -22.09
N PHE A 237 10.36 11.44 -21.02
CA PHE A 237 10.48 12.02 -19.71
C PHE A 237 11.70 12.95 -19.61
N VAL A 238 11.52 14.12 -19.01
CA VAL A 238 12.59 15.11 -18.84
C VAL A 238 13.08 15.13 -17.39
N GLU A 239 12.20 15.48 -16.44
CA GLU A 239 12.56 15.61 -15.03
C GLU A 239 11.31 15.63 -14.12
N VAL A 240 11.51 15.41 -12.84
CA VAL A 240 10.51 15.70 -11.80
C VAL A 240 10.63 17.18 -11.44
N LEU A 241 9.57 17.96 -11.63
CA LEU A 241 9.54 19.38 -11.27
C LEU A 241 9.33 19.61 -9.78
N ALA A 242 8.41 18.85 -9.18
CA ALA A 242 8.07 18.96 -7.78
C ALA A 242 7.42 17.65 -7.30
N PHE A 243 7.33 17.48 -5.99
CA PHE A 243 6.47 16.44 -5.42
C PHE A 243 5.76 16.96 -4.19
N ARG A 244 4.60 16.37 -3.90
CA ARG A 244 3.74 16.70 -2.77
C ARG A 244 3.44 15.46 -1.97
N GLN A 245 3.45 15.58 -0.65
CA GLN A 245 2.94 14.57 0.27
C GLN A 245 1.57 15.02 0.82
N THR A 246 0.60 14.11 0.83
CA THR A 246 -0.67 14.28 1.52
C THR A 246 -0.98 13.06 2.37
N HIS A 247 -1.77 13.26 3.43
CA HIS A 247 -2.14 12.21 4.36
C HIS A 247 -3.64 11.92 4.27
N GLN A 248 -4.04 10.72 4.71
CA GLN A 248 -5.45 10.28 4.73
C GLN A 248 -6.13 10.37 3.35
N ALA A 249 -5.38 10.07 2.29
CA ALA A 249 -5.90 10.10 0.93
C ALA A 249 -6.81 8.89 0.68
N PHE A 250 -6.29 7.76 0.26
CA PHE A 250 -7.07 6.60 -0.12
C PHE A 250 -6.94 5.49 0.94
N PHE A 251 -8.07 5.08 1.56
CA PHE A 251 -8.10 4.12 2.68
C PHE A 251 -7.11 4.44 3.80
N GLY A 252 -6.98 5.73 4.16
CA GLY A 252 -6.09 6.17 5.23
C GLY A 252 -4.61 6.17 4.89
N LYS A 253 -4.20 5.78 3.68
CA LYS A 253 -2.82 5.84 3.22
C LYS A 253 -2.41 7.28 2.91
N SER A 254 -1.13 7.55 2.99
CA SER A 254 -0.54 8.79 2.47
C SER A 254 -0.34 8.69 0.96
N ASP A 255 -0.18 9.84 0.31
CA ASP A 255 0.05 9.96 -1.12
C ASP A 255 1.30 10.79 -1.37
N LEU A 256 2.19 10.28 -2.23
CA LEU A 256 3.31 11.01 -2.80
C LEU A 256 3.00 11.26 -4.27
N PHE A 257 2.82 12.53 -4.61
CA PHE A 257 2.44 12.93 -5.96
C PHE A 257 3.57 13.71 -6.62
N PHE A 258 4.07 13.20 -7.75
CA PHE A 258 5.17 13.76 -8.50
C PHE A 258 4.66 14.53 -9.71
N VAL A 259 5.06 15.78 -9.86
CA VAL A 259 4.81 16.58 -11.06
C VAL A 259 5.99 16.37 -12.00
N CYS A 260 5.73 15.72 -13.12
CA CYS A 260 6.72 15.29 -14.08
C CYS A 260 6.66 16.15 -15.35
N MET A 261 7.79 16.62 -15.83
CA MET A 261 7.90 17.29 -17.13
C MET A 261 8.21 16.26 -18.20
N LEU A 262 7.45 16.30 -19.30
CA LEU A 262 7.64 15.45 -20.45
C LEU A 262 7.65 16.29 -21.74
N LYS A 263 8.36 15.76 -22.73
CA LYS A 263 8.41 16.31 -24.08
C LYS A 263 7.63 15.41 -25.04
N PRO A 264 6.70 15.94 -25.83
CA PRO A 264 5.92 15.13 -26.77
C PRO A 264 6.81 14.68 -27.95
N LEU A 265 6.71 13.41 -28.29
CA LEU A 265 7.32 12.81 -29.49
C LEU A 265 6.31 12.80 -30.65
N THR A 266 5.03 12.68 -30.34
CA THR A 266 3.90 12.77 -31.27
C THR A 266 2.99 13.95 -30.88
N SER A 267 2.06 14.34 -31.74
CA SER A 267 1.14 15.47 -31.46
C SER A 267 -0.33 15.16 -31.71
N GLU A 268 -0.63 14.05 -32.37
CA GLU A 268 -1.99 13.64 -32.69
C GLU A 268 -2.62 12.96 -31.49
N ILE A 269 -3.72 13.53 -30.99
CA ILE A 269 -4.42 13.04 -29.80
C ILE A 269 -5.39 11.93 -30.20
N SER A 270 -5.27 10.78 -29.54
CA SER A 270 -6.22 9.67 -29.56
C SER A 270 -6.63 9.35 -28.13
N LYS A 271 -7.62 10.07 -27.62
CA LYS A 271 -8.04 9.96 -26.22
C LYS A 271 -8.63 8.59 -25.89
N GLN A 272 -8.41 8.15 -24.67
CA GLN A 272 -9.01 6.93 -24.13
C GLN A 272 -10.50 7.18 -23.81
N GLU A 273 -11.38 6.33 -24.34
CA GLU A 273 -12.84 6.56 -24.26
C GLU A 273 -13.48 6.16 -22.93
N LEU A 274 -12.82 5.38 -22.08
CA LEU A 274 -13.42 4.91 -20.82
C LEU A 274 -13.32 5.93 -19.69
N GLU A 275 -12.21 6.64 -19.60
CA GLU A 275 -11.89 7.51 -18.46
C GLU A 275 -11.81 8.99 -18.85
N ILE A 276 -11.46 9.29 -20.11
CA ILE A 276 -11.24 10.65 -20.61
C ILE A 276 -12.43 11.14 -21.40
N GLU A 277 -13.02 12.25 -20.96
CA GLU A 277 -14.11 12.93 -21.65
C GLU A 277 -13.60 13.70 -22.86
N ASP A 278 -12.52 14.47 -22.63
CA ASP A 278 -11.89 15.25 -23.70
C ASP A 278 -10.40 15.46 -23.42
N ALA A 279 -9.61 15.66 -24.49
CA ALA A 279 -8.17 15.90 -24.44
C ALA A 279 -7.78 16.89 -25.51
N GLN A 280 -6.93 17.87 -25.17
CA GLN A 280 -6.46 18.87 -26.14
C GLN A 280 -5.09 19.45 -25.78
N TRP A 281 -4.48 20.06 -26.78
CA TRP A 281 -3.39 20.99 -26.60
C TRP A 281 -3.95 22.39 -26.30
N MET A 282 -3.78 22.86 -25.06
CA MET A 282 -4.28 24.15 -24.57
C MET A 282 -3.12 25.13 -24.44
N LYS A 283 -3.33 26.40 -24.79
CA LYS A 283 -2.35 27.44 -24.49
C LYS A 283 -2.09 27.50 -22.98
N LEU A 284 -0.84 27.63 -22.59
CA LEU A 284 -0.46 27.66 -21.17
C LEU A 284 -1.14 28.84 -20.44
N GLU A 285 -1.34 29.96 -21.11
CA GLU A 285 -2.04 31.12 -20.57
C GLU A 285 -3.50 30.79 -20.22
N ASP A 286 -4.21 30.08 -21.13
CA ASP A 286 -5.61 29.66 -20.91
C ASP A 286 -5.70 28.64 -19.78
N TYR A 287 -4.76 27.68 -19.73
CA TYR A 287 -4.65 26.74 -18.62
C TYR A 287 -4.47 27.45 -17.28
N THR A 288 -3.53 28.40 -17.24
CA THR A 288 -3.22 29.19 -16.05
C THR A 288 -4.41 30.04 -15.58
N ALA A 289 -5.19 30.59 -16.53
CA ALA A 289 -6.34 31.45 -16.25
C ALA A 289 -7.54 30.70 -15.66
N GLN A 290 -7.56 29.37 -15.67
CA GLN A 290 -8.69 28.61 -15.13
C GLN A 290 -9.00 28.98 -13.68
N PRO A 291 -10.29 29.18 -13.33
CA PRO A 291 -10.70 29.55 -11.96
C PRO A 291 -10.22 28.58 -10.89
N LEU A 292 -10.13 27.27 -11.22
CA LEU A 292 -9.63 26.25 -10.31
C LEU A 292 -8.15 26.49 -9.96
N ILE A 293 -7.32 26.77 -10.97
CA ILE A 293 -5.89 27.05 -10.77
C ILE A 293 -5.72 28.31 -9.91
N GLN A 294 -6.53 29.33 -10.18
CA GLN A 294 -6.41 30.61 -9.47
C GLN A 294 -6.93 30.57 -8.03
N LYS A 295 -7.82 29.64 -7.68
CA LYS A 295 -8.40 29.53 -6.33
C LYS A 295 -7.59 28.64 -5.39
N HIS A 296 -6.84 27.66 -5.89
CA HIS A 296 -6.16 26.67 -5.08
C HIS A 296 -4.65 26.90 -5.01
N GLU A 297 -4.16 27.17 -3.83
CA GLU A 297 -2.75 27.52 -3.56
C GLU A 297 -1.76 26.50 -4.15
N VAL A 298 -2.01 25.19 -3.93
CA VAL A 298 -1.15 24.14 -4.46
C VAL A 298 -1.08 24.15 -5.99
N LEU A 299 -2.22 24.38 -6.67
CA LEU A 299 -2.25 24.45 -8.12
C LEU A 299 -1.54 25.70 -8.64
N LYS A 300 -1.65 26.82 -7.93
CA LYS A 300 -0.87 28.02 -8.24
C LYS A 300 0.61 27.76 -8.15
N TYR A 301 1.10 27.09 -7.09
CA TYR A 301 2.52 26.75 -6.95
C TYR A 301 2.99 25.83 -8.08
N ILE A 302 2.23 24.75 -8.37
CA ILE A 302 2.58 23.84 -9.47
C ILE A 302 2.64 24.60 -10.81
N ASN A 303 1.64 25.43 -11.09
CA ASN A 303 1.60 26.23 -12.30
C ASN A 303 2.79 27.20 -12.37
N ASN A 304 3.12 27.90 -11.27
CA ASN A 304 4.25 28.82 -11.24
C ASN A 304 5.58 28.08 -11.49
N ILE A 305 5.77 26.88 -10.93
CA ILE A 305 6.94 26.04 -11.20
C ILE A 305 7.02 25.72 -12.70
N CYS A 306 5.90 25.31 -13.32
CA CYS A 306 5.86 25.01 -14.75
C CYS A 306 6.21 26.23 -15.61
N VAL A 307 5.66 27.40 -15.31
CA VAL A 307 5.96 28.66 -16.00
C VAL A 307 7.44 29.04 -15.83
N THR A 308 7.95 29.04 -14.60
CA THR A 308 9.34 29.38 -14.28
C THR A 308 10.31 28.40 -14.95
N LYS A 309 9.93 27.13 -15.10
CA LYS A 309 10.72 26.15 -15.85
C LYS A 309 10.84 26.50 -17.33
N ILE A 310 9.78 26.93 -17.96
CA ILE A 310 9.78 27.38 -19.37
C ILE A 310 10.70 28.59 -19.52
N GLU A 311 10.70 29.51 -18.57
CA GLU A 311 11.56 30.68 -18.53
C GLU A 311 13.02 30.34 -18.18
N LYS A 312 13.35 29.04 -18.03
CA LYS A 312 14.68 28.52 -17.67
C LYS A 312 15.24 29.04 -16.33
N GLN A 313 14.36 29.43 -15.43
CA GLN A 313 14.72 29.92 -14.08
C GLN A 313 14.56 28.84 -13.01
N TYR A 314 14.10 27.64 -13.39
CA TYR A 314 13.88 26.53 -12.48
C TYR A 314 14.47 25.23 -13.03
N SER A 315 15.14 24.48 -12.15
CA SER A 315 15.65 23.13 -12.44
C SER A 315 15.05 22.16 -11.45
N GLY A 316 14.49 21.07 -11.97
CA GLY A 316 13.94 19.98 -11.17
C GLY A 316 14.97 18.89 -10.87
N PHE A 317 14.51 17.65 -10.81
CA PHE A 317 15.31 16.47 -10.49
C PHE A 317 15.34 15.54 -11.69
N SER A 318 16.52 15.40 -12.31
CA SER A 318 16.74 14.51 -13.45
C SER A 318 16.97 13.07 -13.00
N PRO A 319 16.49 12.06 -13.76
CA PRO A 319 16.73 10.66 -13.45
C PRO A 319 18.14 10.25 -13.85
N VAL A 320 18.97 9.89 -12.90
CA VAL A 320 20.32 9.34 -13.13
C VAL A 320 20.29 7.85 -12.85
N LEU A 321 20.65 7.06 -13.86
CA LEU A 321 20.67 5.60 -13.74
C LEU A 321 21.85 5.18 -12.87
N THR A 322 21.54 4.53 -11.74
CA THR A 322 22.54 4.12 -10.75
C THR A 322 22.47 2.62 -10.48
N SER A 323 23.53 2.09 -9.89
CA SER A 323 23.59 0.75 -9.31
C SER A 323 23.95 0.86 -7.83
N THR A 324 23.49 -0.08 -7.02
CA THR A 324 23.85 -0.15 -5.60
C THR A 324 24.69 -1.40 -5.32
N ALA A 325 25.49 -1.36 -4.28
CA ALA A 325 26.26 -2.54 -3.83
C ALA A 325 25.36 -3.68 -3.32
N PHE A 326 24.08 -3.39 -3.05
CA PHE A 326 23.12 -4.32 -2.44
C PHE A 326 22.17 -4.96 -3.43
N SER A 327 22.15 -4.52 -4.70
CA SER A 327 21.27 -5.04 -5.72
C SER A 327 21.92 -4.95 -7.09
N SER A 328 21.77 -6.02 -7.88
CA SER A 328 22.16 -6.04 -9.30
C SER A 328 21.19 -5.26 -10.19
N LYS A 329 20.01 -4.88 -9.65
CA LYS A 329 19.03 -4.09 -10.39
C LYS A 329 19.47 -2.64 -10.46
N ARG A 330 19.34 -2.05 -11.64
CA ARG A 330 19.56 -0.62 -11.85
C ARG A 330 18.37 0.15 -11.29
N ASN A 331 18.65 1.31 -10.68
CA ASN A 331 17.65 2.19 -10.09
C ASN A 331 17.87 3.62 -10.59
N PHE A 332 16.82 4.42 -10.61
CA PHE A 332 16.95 5.86 -10.88
C PHE A 332 17.12 6.61 -9.55
N LEU A 333 18.19 7.44 -9.52
CA LEU A 333 18.34 8.48 -8.52
C LEU A 333 17.91 9.81 -9.16
N TYR A 334 16.90 10.44 -8.57
CA TYR A 334 16.42 11.75 -9.02
C TYR A 334 17.19 12.85 -8.28
N LEU A 335 17.96 13.62 -8.99
CA LEU A 335 18.80 14.67 -8.41
C LEU A 335 18.82 15.94 -9.26
N ASN A 336 19.12 17.08 -8.65
CA ASN A 336 19.30 18.33 -9.35
C ASN A 336 20.72 18.42 -9.92
N GLU A 337 20.91 17.93 -11.14
CA GLU A 337 22.21 17.94 -11.81
C GLU A 337 22.72 19.36 -12.13
N TYR A 338 21.80 20.29 -12.39
CA TYR A 338 22.17 21.67 -12.71
C TYR A 338 22.93 22.32 -11.57
N ASP A 339 22.43 22.21 -10.35
CA ASP A 339 23.09 22.79 -9.18
C ASP A 339 24.30 21.98 -8.73
N LEU A 340 24.27 20.65 -8.92
CA LEU A 340 25.41 19.78 -8.61
C LEU A 340 26.66 20.12 -9.45
N ASN A 341 26.46 20.46 -10.72
CA ASN A 341 27.55 20.74 -11.67
C ASN A 341 27.93 22.23 -11.71
N ARG A 342 27.36 23.08 -10.88
CA ARG A 342 27.59 24.53 -10.82
C ARG A 342 28.83 24.94 -10.00
N ARG A 343 29.69 23.99 -9.61
CA ARG A 343 30.93 24.25 -8.85
C ARG A 343 32.04 24.84 -9.70
#